data_1809be6186a738c480a168d1604eee47
#
_entry.id   1809be6186a738c480a168d1604eee47
#
_cell.length_a   1.000
_cell.length_b   1.000
_cell.length_c   1.000
_cell.angle_alpha   90.00
_cell.angle_beta   90.00
_cell.angle_gamma   90.00
#
_symmetry.space_group_name_H-M   'P 1'
#
loop_
_entity.id
_entity.type
_entity.pdbx_description
1 polymer ?
#
loop_
_entity_poly.entity_id
_entity_poly.type
_entity_poly.pdbx_seq_one_letter_code
_entity_poly.pdbx_strand_id
1 'polypeptide(L)'
;MNKSNIHGTNDKRNVNPNWFTNKTWMKVLSEKIKSVDQDIYHVHFEKGSRTKLHLHDGNQVLIVTNGKGNLEIFKRYGSSKTNFKIKKTETIKLNEGDIVHIPAKTLHTHGSTDKKKEFAHIAINILAKKNAPYKTTWYESDFKTNVSKII
;
A
#
# COMPACT_ATOMS: atom_id res chain seq x y z
N MET A 1 -5.56 26.79 10.07
CA MET A 1 -5.94 25.75 9.08
C MET A 1 -4.80 25.53 8.11
N ASN A 2 -4.45 24.28 7.83
CA ASN A 2 -3.33 23.92 6.95
C ASN A 2 -3.85 23.31 5.64
N LYS A 3 -3.18 23.62 4.53
CA LYS A 3 -3.58 23.18 3.19
C LYS A 3 -2.37 22.69 2.42
N SER A 4 -2.55 21.62 1.65
CA SER A 4 -1.57 21.14 0.67
C SER A 4 -2.31 20.78 -0.63
N ASN A 5 -1.54 20.43 -1.66
CA ASN A 5 -2.10 20.01 -2.95
C ASN A 5 -1.43 18.70 -3.38
N ILE A 6 -2.23 17.71 -3.74
CA ILE A 6 -1.73 16.40 -4.17
C ILE A 6 -0.85 16.45 -5.42
N HIS A 7 -1.03 17.47 -6.25
CA HIS A 7 -0.20 17.73 -7.43
C HIS A 7 1.04 18.59 -7.15
N GLY A 8 1.24 19.02 -5.90
CA GLY A 8 2.42 19.75 -5.49
C GLY A 8 3.70 18.91 -5.65
N THR A 9 4.82 19.57 -5.92
CA THR A 9 6.10 18.89 -6.23
C THR A 9 7.02 18.70 -5.03
N ASN A 10 6.71 19.28 -3.87
CA ASN A 10 7.70 19.57 -2.83
C ASN A 10 8.00 18.43 -1.85
N ASP A 11 7.36 17.26 -1.94
CA ASP A 11 7.51 16.20 -0.93
C ASP A 11 7.73 14.83 -1.53
N LYS A 12 8.27 14.81 -2.75
CA LYS A 12 8.60 13.55 -3.40
C LYS A 12 9.70 12.83 -2.63
N ARG A 13 9.41 11.59 -2.22
CA ARG A 13 10.36 10.72 -1.53
C ARG A 13 10.49 9.40 -2.27
N ASN A 14 11.71 8.85 -2.29
CA ASN A 14 11.93 7.47 -2.68
C ASN A 14 11.44 6.56 -1.55
N VAL A 15 10.80 5.46 -1.94
CA VAL A 15 10.37 4.41 -1.01
C VAL A 15 11.50 3.38 -0.84
N ASN A 16 11.41 2.56 0.21
CA ASN A 16 12.32 1.44 0.37
C ASN A 16 12.11 0.46 -0.80
N PRO A 17 13.11 0.22 -1.68
CA PRO A 17 12.95 -0.61 -2.86
C PRO A 17 12.63 -2.08 -2.53
N ASN A 18 12.96 -2.55 -1.33
CA ASN A 18 12.66 -3.90 -0.89
C ASN A 18 11.16 -4.16 -0.67
N TRP A 19 10.34 -3.12 -0.58
CA TRP A 19 8.89 -3.21 -0.35
C TRP A 19 8.06 -3.24 -1.64
N PHE A 20 8.72 -3.08 -2.79
CA PHE A 20 8.08 -2.99 -4.10
C PHE A 20 8.76 -3.90 -5.12
N THR A 21 8.03 -4.31 -6.13
CA THR A 21 8.57 -5.16 -7.21
C THR A 21 9.34 -4.38 -8.26
N ASN A 22 9.07 -3.07 -8.37
CA ASN A 22 9.70 -2.18 -9.31
C ASN A 22 9.66 -0.74 -8.78
N LYS A 23 10.08 0.23 -9.58
CA LYS A 23 10.19 1.62 -9.17
C LYS A 23 8.87 2.21 -8.71
N THR A 24 8.90 2.77 -7.53
CA THR A 24 7.78 3.41 -6.85
C THR A 24 8.31 4.63 -6.09
N TRP A 25 7.53 5.68 -6.06
CA TRP A 25 7.83 6.87 -5.26
C TRP A 25 6.55 7.41 -4.63
N MET A 26 6.68 8.28 -3.64
CA MET A 26 5.52 8.83 -2.95
C MET A 26 5.72 10.28 -2.54
N LYS A 27 4.61 10.97 -2.35
CA LYS A 27 4.52 12.26 -1.64
C LYS A 27 3.90 12.03 -0.28
N VAL A 28 4.48 12.61 0.75
CA VAL A 28 3.88 12.64 2.09
C VAL A 28 2.96 13.85 2.18
N LEU A 29 1.67 13.62 2.36
CA LEU A 29 0.66 14.68 2.39
C LEU A 29 0.30 15.09 3.81
N SER A 30 0.36 14.17 4.78
CA SER A 30 -0.06 14.38 6.16
C SER A 30 0.81 15.39 6.92
N GLU A 31 2.09 15.47 6.63
CA GLU A 31 3.01 16.40 7.33
C GLU A 31 2.65 17.87 7.09
N LYS A 32 2.41 18.25 5.84
CA LYS A 32 2.07 19.65 5.50
C LYS A 32 0.74 20.12 6.05
N ILE A 33 -0.24 19.25 6.11
CA ILE A 33 -1.54 19.55 6.70
C ILE A 33 -1.55 19.35 8.22
N LYS A 34 -0.41 18.88 8.80
CA LYS A 34 -0.24 18.59 10.23
C LYS A 34 -1.29 17.62 10.78
N SER A 35 -1.62 16.58 10.00
CA SER A 35 -2.47 15.51 10.47
C SER A 35 -1.77 14.73 11.58
N VAL A 36 -2.50 14.38 12.64
CA VAL A 36 -1.98 13.68 13.82
C VAL A 36 -2.66 12.35 14.09
N ASP A 37 -3.72 12.05 13.39
CA ASP A 37 -4.55 10.83 13.51
C ASP A 37 -4.60 10.01 12.22
N GLN A 38 -3.95 10.51 11.16
CA GLN A 38 -3.84 9.84 9.87
C GLN A 38 -2.46 10.11 9.25
N ASP A 39 -1.86 9.07 8.66
CA ASP A 39 -0.75 9.22 7.74
C ASP A 39 -1.31 9.15 6.31
N ILE A 40 -0.98 10.14 5.49
CA ILE A 40 -1.53 10.25 4.14
C ILE A 40 -0.39 10.35 3.13
N TYR A 41 -0.39 9.45 2.16
CA TYR A 41 0.62 9.35 1.11
C TYR A 41 -0.03 9.34 -0.26
N HIS A 42 0.58 10.01 -1.24
CA HIS A 42 0.25 9.82 -2.65
C HIS A 42 1.34 8.94 -3.26
N VAL A 43 1.00 7.71 -3.58
CA VAL A 43 1.93 6.67 -4.04
C VAL A 43 1.81 6.48 -5.53
N HIS A 44 2.96 6.52 -6.21
CA HIS A 44 3.07 6.39 -7.67
C HIS A 44 3.84 5.13 -8.01
N PHE A 45 3.18 4.21 -8.66
CA PHE A 45 3.73 2.94 -9.13
C PHE A 45 4.08 3.08 -10.61
N GLU A 46 5.36 2.98 -10.95
CA GLU A 46 5.73 2.92 -12.35
C GLU A 46 5.29 1.57 -12.94
N LYS A 47 5.10 1.56 -14.21
CA LYS A 47 4.73 0.46 -15.12
C LYS A 47 4.85 -0.95 -14.53
N GLY A 48 3.76 -1.54 -14.13
CA GLY A 48 3.74 -2.89 -13.57
C GLY A 48 4.28 -3.04 -12.15
N SER A 49 4.71 -1.95 -11.50
CA SER A 49 5.14 -2.00 -10.10
C SER A 49 3.99 -2.31 -9.16
N ARG A 50 4.27 -3.09 -8.13
CA ARG A 50 3.32 -3.41 -7.06
C ARG A 50 4.05 -3.51 -5.71
N THR A 51 3.29 -3.41 -4.63
CA THR A 51 3.82 -3.68 -3.31
C THR A 51 4.23 -5.15 -3.18
N LYS A 52 5.22 -5.44 -2.34
CA LYS A 52 5.37 -6.77 -1.78
C LYS A 52 4.16 -7.12 -0.92
N LEU A 53 4.01 -8.41 -0.59
CA LEU A 53 2.94 -8.86 0.30
C LEU A 53 3.13 -8.22 1.68
N HIS A 54 2.07 -7.67 2.26
CA HIS A 54 2.15 -6.98 3.55
C HIS A 54 0.81 -6.95 4.29
N LEU A 55 0.88 -6.56 5.54
CA LEU A 55 -0.29 -6.23 6.35
C LEU A 55 0.03 -5.04 7.26
N HIS A 56 -1.00 -4.33 7.65
CA HIS A 56 -0.94 -3.23 8.60
C HIS A 56 -1.61 -3.59 9.92
N ASP A 57 -1.19 -2.98 11.01
CA ASP A 57 -1.85 -3.13 12.31
C ASP A 57 -3.08 -2.23 12.44
N GLY A 58 -3.27 -1.27 11.56
CA GLY A 58 -4.44 -0.38 11.46
C GLY A 58 -5.18 -0.50 10.13
N ASN A 59 -6.33 0.16 10.05
CA ASN A 59 -7.11 0.26 8.83
C ASN A 59 -6.44 1.18 7.81
N GLN A 60 -6.71 0.93 6.54
CA GLN A 60 -6.22 1.75 5.43
C GLN A 60 -7.34 2.01 4.42
N VAL A 61 -7.36 3.21 3.86
CA VAL A 61 -8.21 3.55 2.71
C VAL A 61 -7.31 3.89 1.54
N LEU A 62 -7.63 3.35 0.36
CA LEU A 62 -6.99 3.72 -0.90
C LEU A 62 -7.97 4.47 -1.78
N ILE A 63 -7.51 5.55 -2.41
CA ILE A 63 -8.27 6.32 -3.41
C ILE A 63 -7.43 6.37 -4.68
N VAL A 64 -7.90 5.77 -5.75
CA VAL A 64 -7.18 5.73 -7.02
C VAL A 64 -7.24 7.07 -7.72
N THR A 65 -6.09 7.63 -8.03
CA THR A 65 -5.96 8.95 -8.67
C THR A 65 -5.53 8.89 -10.12
N ASN A 66 -4.94 7.78 -10.56
CA ASN A 66 -4.47 7.63 -11.94
C ASN A 66 -4.29 6.15 -12.32
N GLY A 67 -4.64 5.81 -13.53
CA GLY A 67 -4.35 4.52 -14.15
C GLY A 67 -5.20 3.37 -13.65
N LYS A 68 -4.71 2.15 -13.90
CA LYS A 68 -5.36 0.89 -13.56
C LYS A 68 -4.45 0.01 -12.71
N GLY A 69 -5.03 -0.56 -11.68
CA GLY A 69 -4.35 -1.47 -10.78
C GLY A 69 -5.26 -2.57 -10.26
N ASN A 70 -4.76 -3.32 -9.30
CA ASN A 70 -5.58 -4.23 -8.51
C ASN A 70 -5.10 -4.30 -7.06
N LEU A 71 -6.00 -4.75 -6.22
CA LEU A 71 -5.78 -5.14 -4.83
C LEU A 71 -6.03 -6.65 -4.75
N GLU A 72 -5.05 -7.40 -4.27
CA GLU A 72 -5.15 -8.84 -4.07
C GLU A 72 -5.07 -9.17 -2.59
N ILE A 73 -6.04 -9.95 -2.12
CA ILE A 73 -6.19 -10.38 -0.73
C ILE A 73 -5.79 -11.84 -0.60
N PHE A 74 -5.05 -12.14 0.46
CA PHE A 74 -4.54 -13.48 0.72
C PHE A 74 -4.97 -13.98 2.10
N LYS A 75 -5.23 -15.27 2.18
CA LYS A 75 -5.38 -16.00 3.44
C LYS A 75 -4.08 -16.73 3.75
N ARG A 76 -3.70 -16.70 5.01
CA ARG A 76 -2.53 -17.37 5.56
C ARG A 76 -2.89 -18.75 6.10
N TYR A 77 -1.95 -19.69 5.97
CA TYR A 77 -2.05 -21.04 6.52
C TYR A 77 -0.72 -21.41 7.23
N GLY A 78 -0.84 -22.16 8.31
CA GLY A 78 0.29 -22.60 9.12
C GLY A 78 0.51 -21.72 10.36
N SER A 79 1.36 -22.22 11.27
CA SER A 79 1.61 -21.61 12.58
C SER A 79 2.84 -20.70 12.62
N SER A 80 3.79 -20.86 11.68
CA SER A 80 4.99 -20.02 11.63
C SER A 80 4.64 -18.57 11.29
N LYS A 81 5.26 -17.62 11.97
CA LYS A 81 5.05 -16.19 11.74
C LYS A 81 5.83 -15.64 10.54
N THR A 82 6.90 -16.32 10.13
CA THR A 82 7.87 -15.80 9.17
C THR A 82 7.93 -16.58 7.87
N ASN A 83 7.46 -17.83 7.87
CA ASN A 83 7.45 -18.72 6.72
C ASN A 83 6.13 -19.49 6.76
N PHE A 84 5.24 -19.24 5.81
CA PHE A 84 3.89 -19.81 5.80
C PHE A 84 3.32 -19.89 4.39
N LYS A 85 2.32 -20.74 4.24
CA LYS A 85 1.56 -20.86 2.99
C LYS A 85 0.50 -19.77 2.88
N ILE A 86 0.24 -19.36 1.65
CA ILE A 86 -0.78 -18.38 1.31
C ILE A 86 -1.68 -18.90 0.20
N LYS A 87 -2.90 -18.37 0.16
CA LYS A 87 -3.84 -18.57 -0.94
C LYS A 87 -4.51 -17.23 -1.24
N LYS A 88 -4.49 -16.81 -2.48
CA LYS A 88 -5.25 -15.64 -2.91
C LYS A 88 -6.75 -15.96 -2.81
N THR A 89 -7.48 -15.11 -2.11
CA THR A 89 -8.92 -15.27 -1.87
C THR A 89 -9.75 -14.28 -2.66
N GLU A 90 -9.17 -13.13 -3.03
CA GLU A 90 -9.89 -12.08 -3.73
C GLU A 90 -8.95 -11.24 -4.60
N THR A 91 -9.47 -10.76 -5.73
CA THR A 91 -8.83 -9.74 -6.56
C THR A 91 -9.85 -8.66 -6.87
N ILE A 92 -9.54 -7.44 -6.47
CA ILE A 92 -10.37 -6.25 -6.69
C ILE A 92 -9.67 -5.40 -7.75
N LYS A 93 -10.34 -5.17 -8.88
CA LYS A 93 -9.86 -4.23 -9.90
C LYS A 93 -10.00 -2.81 -9.40
N LEU A 94 -8.98 -2.01 -9.64
CA LEU A 94 -8.91 -0.61 -9.23
C LEU A 94 -8.79 0.28 -10.47
N ASN A 95 -9.76 1.16 -10.66
CA ASN A 95 -9.77 2.17 -11.71
C ASN A 95 -9.73 3.56 -11.09
N GLU A 96 -9.32 4.55 -11.86
CA GLU A 96 -9.34 5.95 -11.44
C GLU A 96 -10.68 6.35 -10.85
N GLY A 97 -10.67 6.96 -9.67
CA GLY A 97 -11.85 7.34 -8.90
C GLY A 97 -12.33 6.29 -7.89
N ASP A 98 -11.84 5.04 -7.97
CA ASP A 98 -12.24 4.01 -7.01
C ASP A 98 -11.69 4.30 -5.61
N ILE A 99 -12.49 3.98 -4.61
CA ILE A 99 -12.13 4.02 -3.20
C ILE A 99 -12.34 2.63 -2.59
N VAL A 100 -11.37 2.18 -1.80
CA VAL A 100 -11.44 0.87 -1.14
C VAL A 100 -10.93 0.96 0.29
N HIS A 101 -11.59 0.26 1.20
CA HIS A 101 -11.19 0.11 2.61
C HIS A 101 -10.53 -1.24 2.81
N ILE A 102 -9.35 -1.24 3.43
CA ILE A 102 -8.60 -2.44 3.80
C ILE A 102 -8.57 -2.52 5.32
N PRO A 103 -9.28 -3.51 5.92
CA PRO A 103 -9.27 -3.69 7.36
C PRO A 103 -7.86 -4.00 7.90
N ALA A 104 -7.62 -3.64 9.15
CA ALA A 104 -6.40 -4.02 9.87
C ALA A 104 -6.12 -5.52 9.77
N LYS A 105 -4.85 -5.91 9.72
CA LYS A 105 -4.37 -7.31 9.63
C LYS A 105 -4.73 -8.05 8.34
N THR A 106 -5.29 -7.39 7.35
CA THR A 106 -5.52 -7.98 6.02
C THR A 106 -4.21 -8.19 5.30
N LEU A 107 -3.89 -9.42 4.94
CA LEU A 107 -2.69 -9.76 4.15
C LEU A 107 -2.99 -9.48 2.68
N HIS A 108 -2.25 -8.55 2.09
CA HIS A 108 -2.58 -8.03 0.76
C HIS A 108 -1.38 -7.52 -0.02
N THR A 109 -1.61 -7.26 -1.29
CA THR A 109 -0.72 -6.53 -2.19
C THR A 109 -1.56 -5.70 -3.16
N HIS A 110 -1.04 -4.57 -3.60
CA HIS A 110 -1.70 -3.73 -4.60
C HIS A 110 -0.66 -3.04 -5.49
N GLY A 111 -1.11 -2.59 -6.64
CA GLY A 111 -0.24 -1.88 -7.57
C GLY A 111 -0.77 -1.85 -8.99
N SER A 112 0.11 -1.46 -9.91
CA SER A 112 -0.20 -1.35 -11.34
C SER A 112 -0.46 -2.71 -11.99
N THR A 113 -1.46 -2.77 -12.86
CA THR A 113 -1.69 -3.90 -13.76
C THR A 113 -1.26 -3.59 -15.20
N ASP A 114 -0.90 -2.34 -15.48
CA ASP A 114 -0.49 -1.89 -16.81
C ASP A 114 1.03 -1.75 -16.87
N LYS A 115 1.68 -2.50 -17.76
CA LYS A 115 3.13 -2.42 -17.99
C LYS A 115 3.56 -1.20 -18.79
N LYS A 116 2.63 -0.42 -19.31
CA LYS A 116 2.89 0.76 -20.15
C LYS A 116 2.57 2.08 -19.47
N LYS A 117 1.70 2.07 -18.46
CA LYS A 117 1.21 3.29 -17.79
C LYS A 117 1.45 3.23 -16.29
N GLU A 118 1.63 4.39 -15.69
CA GLU A 118 1.69 4.59 -14.25
C GLU A 118 0.33 4.32 -13.61
N PHE A 119 0.37 3.79 -12.39
CA PHE A 119 -0.77 3.69 -11.49
C PHE A 119 -0.48 4.51 -10.24
N ALA A 120 -1.45 5.27 -9.75
CA ALA A 120 -1.29 6.04 -8.53
C ALA A 120 -2.54 6.00 -7.65
N HIS A 121 -2.31 6.02 -6.35
CA HIS A 121 -3.38 6.14 -5.36
C HIS A 121 -2.95 6.99 -4.17
N ILE A 122 -3.93 7.56 -3.48
CA ILE A 122 -3.73 8.10 -2.13
C ILE A 122 -3.96 6.95 -1.15
N ALA A 123 -3.03 6.77 -0.22
CA ALA A 123 -3.16 5.86 0.91
C ALA A 123 -3.40 6.68 2.18
N ILE A 124 -4.49 6.37 2.89
CA ILE A 124 -4.84 6.96 4.17
C ILE A 124 -4.71 5.87 5.22
N ASN A 125 -3.69 5.97 6.06
CA ASN A 125 -3.45 5.08 7.18
C ASN A 125 -4.09 5.67 8.43
N ILE A 126 -5.04 4.95 9.02
CA ILE A 126 -5.80 5.43 10.18
C ILE A 126 -5.10 4.98 11.45
N LEU A 127 -4.59 5.94 12.22
CA LEU A 127 -3.87 5.67 13.45
C LEU A 127 -4.83 5.29 14.58
N ALA A 128 -4.39 4.41 15.49
CA ALA A 128 -5.20 3.97 16.63
C ALA A 128 -5.50 5.13 17.61
N LYS A 129 -4.59 6.08 17.68
CA LYS A 129 -4.73 7.33 18.44
C LYS A 129 -3.78 8.38 17.85
N LYS A 130 -3.92 9.63 18.25
CA LYS A 130 -3.06 10.75 17.86
C LYS A 130 -1.58 10.39 18.00
N ASN A 131 -0.81 10.58 16.91
CA ASN A 131 0.62 10.30 16.82
C ASN A 131 1.02 8.85 17.16
N ALA A 132 0.09 7.89 17.11
CA ALA A 132 0.41 6.49 17.31
C ALA A 132 1.26 5.96 16.14
N PRO A 133 2.17 4.98 16.39
CA PRO A 133 2.87 4.32 15.30
C PRO A 133 1.89 3.50 14.44
N TYR A 134 2.10 3.51 13.13
CA TYR A 134 1.39 2.65 12.18
C TYR A 134 2.36 1.60 11.65
N LYS A 135 2.22 0.37 12.13
CA LYS A 135 3.14 -0.72 11.79
C LYS A 135 2.69 -1.43 10.53
N THR A 136 3.65 -1.68 9.64
CA THR A 136 3.47 -2.52 8.47
C THR A 136 4.47 -3.67 8.53
N THR A 137 3.99 -4.89 8.35
CA THR A 137 4.84 -6.06 8.22
C THR A 137 4.91 -6.47 6.76
N TRP A 138 6.12 -6.50 6.22
CA TRP A 138 6.41 -6.81 4.83
C TRP A 138 6.96 -8.22 4.70
N TYR A 139 6.59 -8.92 3.63
CA TYR A 139 6.97 -10.30 3.41
C TYR A 139 7.55 -10.52 2.01
N GLU A 140 8.60 -11.32 1.94
CA GLU A 140 9.04 -11.92 0.69
C GLU A 140 8.16 -13.13 0.36
N SER A 141 7.61 -13.17 -0.85
CA SER A 141 6.69 -14.22 -1.28
C SER A 141 6.79 -14.47 -2.77
N ASP A 142 6.26 -15.62 -3.21
CA ASP A 142 6.05 -15.93 -4.63
C ASP A 142 4.73 -15.35 -5.19
N PHE A 143 3.96 -14.63 -4.37
CA PHE A 143 2.62 -14.10 -4.68
C PHE A 143 1.58 -15.18 -5.05
N LYS A 144 1.86 -16.44 -4.78
CA LYS A 144 1.00 -17.57 -5.17
C LYS A 144 0.73 -18.51 -4.02
N THR A 145 1.78 -19.09 -3.44
CA THR A 145 1.67 -20.20 -2.52
C THR A 145 2.43 -20.02 -1.21
N ASN A 146 3.55 -19.27 -1.22
CA ASN A 146 4.44 -19.21 -0.07
C ASN A 146 4.94 -17.81 0.26
N VAL A 147 5.05 -17.56 1.55
CA VAL A 147 5.88 -16.53 2.16
C VAL A 147 7.16 -17.19 2.66
N SER A 148 8.31 -16.66 2.30
CA SER A 148 9.62 -17.22 2.67
C SER A 148 10.23 -16.55 3.89
N LYS A 149 9.99 -15.26 4.10
CA LYS A 149 10.54 -14.50 5.24
C LYS A 149 9.85 -13.16 5.43
N ILE A 150 10.04 -12.56 6.60
CA ILE A 150 9.80 -11.12 6.83
C ILE A 150 10.98 -10.33 6.25
N ILE A 151 10.65 -9.24 5.58
CA ILE A 151 11.66 -8.31 5.04
C ILE A 151 12.08 -7.33 6.12
#